data_5a146ea192b155540fc8bc2b5727d823
#
_entry.id   5a146ea192b155540fc8bc2b5727d823
#
_cell.length_a   1.000
_cell.length_b   1.000
_cell.length_c   1.000
_cell.angle_alpha   90.00
_cell.angle_beta   90.00
_cell.angle_gamma   90.00
#
_symmetry.space_group_name_H-M   'P 1'
#
loop_
_entity.id
_entity.type
_entity.pdbx_description
1 polymer ?
#
loop_
_entity_poly.entity_id
_entity_poly.type
_entity_poly.pdbx_seq_one_letter_code
_entity_poly.pdbx_strand_id
1 'polypeptide(L)'
;TVEDFALLHPGGSLGKRLSLKISEIMIKGRDIPVVNENTSIKDTILEITSKRLGTTCVIDASGTLVGVITDGDLRRLLEKTLEIKNITASEMMTKNPKTISKEFLASFALQQMEKFNITSLIVTDETNKPEGIIHLHDLVKLGLQSR
;
A
#
# COMPACT_ATOMS: atom_id res chain seq x y z
N THR A 1 -31.32 -6.25 8.90
CA THR A 1 -30.09 -5.56 9.36
C THR A 1 -28.85 -6.13 8.69
N VAL A 2 -27.75 -5.44 8.79
CA VAL A 2 -26.48 -5.92 8.27
C VAL A 2 -26.10 -7.24 8.93
N GLU A 3 -26.36 -7.37 10.20
CA GLU A 3 -26.06 -8.60 10.94
C GLU A 3 -26.90 -9.77 10.47
N ASP A 4 -28.18 -9.55 10.23
CA ASP A 4 -29.06 -10.58 9.72
C ASP A 4 -28.64 -11.07 8.35
N PHE A 5 -28.29 -10.13 7.49
CA PHE A 5 -27.77 -10.44 6.15
C PHE A 5 -26.47 -11.26 6.24
N ALA A 6 -25.56 -10.86 7.12
CA ALA A 6 -24.30 -11.53 7.31
C ALA A 6 -24.47 -12.98 7.76
N LEU A 7 -25.41 -13.25 8.64
CA LEU A 7 -25.69 -14.60 9.14
C LEU A 7 -26.21 -15.56 8.08
N LEU A 8 -26.79 -15.03 7.01
CA LEU A 8 -27.36 -15.82 5.92
C LEU A 8 -26.34 -16.18 4.85
N HIS A 9 -25.12 -15.63 4.90
CA HIS A 9 -24.10 -15.86 3.88
C HIS A 9 -23.01 -16.79 4.41
N PRO A 10 -22.99 -18.05 3.93
CA PRO A 10 -21.95 -18.99 4.34
C PRO A 10 -20.58 -18.60 3.75
N GLY A 11 -19.52 -19.00 4.44
CA GLY A 11 -18.15 -18.88 3.93
C GLY A 11 -17.56 -17.49 3.92
N GLY A 12 -18.14 -16.58 4.66
CA GLY A 12 -17.62 -15.22 4.72
C GLY A 12 -18.76 -14.25 4.88
N SER A 13 -19.40 -14.33 6.02
CA SER A 13 -20.52 -13.45 6.33
C SER A 13 -20.08 -11.99 6.20
N LEU A 14 -21.00 -11.14 5.81
CA LEU A 14 -20.75 -9.69 5.71
C LEU A 14 -20.26 -9.13 7.05
N GLY A 15 -20.85 -9.56 8.17
CA GLY A 15 -20.43 -9.14 9.49
C GLY A 15 -18.97 -9.47 9.79
N LYS A 16 -18.55 -10.70 9.42
CA LYS A 16 -17.15 -11.09 9.59
C LYS A 16 -16.21 -10.22 8.76
N ARG A 17 -16.58 -9.97 7.49
CA ARG A 17 -15.76 -9.12 6.61
C ARG A 17 -15.65 -7.70 7.13
N LEU A 18 -16.74 -7.14 7.65
CA LEU A 18 -16.76 -5.78 8.20
C LEU A 18 -15.91 -5.67 9.47
N SER A 19 -15.71 -6.76 10.20
CA SER A 19 -14.93 -6.74 11.43
C SER A 19 -13.45 -7.14 11.24
N LEU A 20 -13.03 -7.43 9.99
CA LEU A 20 -11.64 -7.79 9.73
C LEU A 20 -10.72 -6.61 10.02
N LYS A 21 -9.65 -6.92 10.77
CA LYS A 21 -8.59 -5.95 11.01
C LYS A 21 -7.60 -5.98 9.84
N ILE A 22 -6.92 -4.87 9.66
CA ILE A 22 -5.88 -4.75 8.64
C ILE A 22 -4.82 -5.84 8.81
N SER A 23 -4.45 -6.16 10.06
CA SER A 23 -3.46 -7.20 10.35
C SER A 23 -3.84 -8.56 9.78
N GLU A 24 -5.12 -8.83 9.61
CA GLU A 24 -5.61 -10.12 9.13
C GLU A 24 -5.53 -10.26 7.61
N ILE A 25 -5.43 -9.16 6.88
CA ILE A 25 -5.51 -9.16 5.42
C ILE A 25 -4.35 -8.49 4.71
N MET A 26 -3.50 -7.78 5.43
CA MET A 26 -2.38 -7.05 4.80
C MET A 26 -1.35 -8.00 4.18
N ILE A 27 -0.71 -7.53 3.13
CA ILE A 27 0.43 -8.20 2.53
C ILE A 27 1.62 -8.00 3.46
N LYS A 28 2.39 -9.06 3.74
CA LYS A 28 3.46 -9.06 4.72
C LYS A 28 4.76 -9.61 4.17
N GLY A 29 5.83 -9.38 4.91
CA GLY A 29 7.12 -10.03 4.67
C GLY A 29 7.71 -9.71 3.32
N ARG A 30 8.16 -10.73 2.63
CA ARG A 30 8.84 -10.59 1.34
C ARG A 30 7.97 -10.02 0.23
N ASP A 31 6.66 -10.06 0.39
CA ASP A 31 5.74 -9.58 -0.62
C ASP A 31 5.53 -8.07 -0.54
N ILE A 32 6.04 -7.43 0.50
CA ILE A 32 6.02 -5.97 0.60
C ILE A 32 7.07 -5.40 -0.35
N PRO A 33 6.67 -4.54 -1.30
CA PRO A 33 7.66 -3.88 -2.16
C PRO A 33 8.42 -2.83 -1.37
N VAL A 34 9.74 -2.94 -1.34
CA VAL A 34 10.61 -2.06 -0.57
C VAL A 34 11.88 -1.78 -1.36
N VAL A 35 12.27 -0.52 -1.43
CA VAL A 35 13.57 -0.11 -1.93
C VAL A 35 14.22 0.83 -0.92
N ASN A 36 15.54 0.95 -1.01
CA ASN A 36 16.30 1.89 -0.21
C ASN A 36 16.27 3.27 -0.88
N GLU A 37 16.45 4.33 -0.10
CA GLU A 37 16.45 5.69 -0.65
C GLU A 37 17.52 5.93 -1.71
N ASN A 38 18.60 5.14 -1.70
CA ASN A 38 19.69 5.24 -2.68
C ASN A 38 19.52 4.28 -3.87
N THR A 39 18.45 3.51 -3.92
CA THR A 39 18.18 2.57 -5.00
C THR A 39 17.98 3.32 -6.32
N SER A 40 18.57 2.81 -7.39
CA SER A 40 18.41 3.42 -8.73
C SER A 40 16.96 3.30 -9.20
N ILE A 41 16.57 4.17 -10.13
CA ILE A 41 15.23 4.10 -10.72
C ILE A 41 15.01 2.77 -11.43
N LYS A 42 16.05 2.25 -12.12
CA LYS A 42 15.95 0.94 -12.77
C LYS A 42 15.56 -0.15 -11.79
N ASP A 43 16.27 -0.23 -10.66
CA ASP A 43 15.99 -1.25 -9.65
C ASP A 43 14.68 -0.99 -8.93
N THR A 44 14.28 0.26 -8.79
CA THR A 44 12.97 0.63 -8.24
C THR A 44 11.85 0.11 -9.15
N ILE A 45 11.99 0.28 -10.46
CA ILE A 45 11.02 -0.23 -11.44
C ILE A 45 10.93 -1.76 -11.34
N LEU A 46 12.07 -2.44 -11.21
CA LEU A 46 12.08 -3.90 -11.06
C LEU A 46 11.34 -4.35 -9.81
N GLU A 47 11.51 -3.64 -8.70
CA GLU A 47 10.82 -3.98 -7.46
C GLU A 47 9.31 -3.80 -7.61
N ILE A 48 8.87 -2.67 -8.14
CA ILE A 48 7.45 -2.40 -8.35
C ILE A 48 6.83 -3.45 -9.27
N THR A 49 7.52 -3.77 -10.37
CA THR A 49 7.04 -4.74 -11.34
C THR A 49 6.95 -6.14 -10.75
N SER A 50 7.97 -6.56 -10.00
CA SER A 50 8.02 -7.91 -9.44
C SER A 50 6.94 -8.15 -8.38
N LYS A 51 6.60 -7.14 -7.61
CA LYS A 51 5.59 -7.26 -6.54
C LYS A 51 4.17 -7.01 -7.01
N ARG A 52 3.99 -6.38 -8.17
CA ARG A 52 2.70 -6.21 -8.86
C ARG A 52 1.65 -5.38 -8.12
N LEU A 53 2.08 -4.48 -7.26
CA LEU A 53 1.15 -3.62 -6.51
C LEU A 53 1.11 -2.18 -7.03
N GLY A 54 1.92 -1.89 -8.06
CA GLY A 54 1.96 -0.54 -8.66
C GLY A 54 2.60 0.50 -7.76
N THR A 55 3.30 0.08 -6.71
CA THR A 55 3.90 0.99 -5.73
C THR A 55 5.06 0.29 -5.02
N THR A 56 5.92 1.07 -4.38
CA THR A 56 6.94 0.55 -3.47
C THR A 56 7.18 1.52 -2.33
N CYS A 57 7.47 0.96 -1.16
CA CYS A 57 7.97 1.73 -0.03
C CYS A 57 9.40 2.16 -0.31
N VAL A 58 9.79 3.33 0.19
CA VAL A 58 11.19 3.77 0.21
C VAL A 58 11.58 3.90 1.67
N ILE A 59 12.64 3.21 2.07
CA ILE A 59 13.11 3.20 3.45
C ILE A 59 14.54 3.76 3.53
N ASP A 60 14.90 4.27 4.70
CA ASP A 60 16.26 4.70 4.98
C ASP A 60 17.09 3.52 5.50
N ALA A 61 18.33 3.80 5.92
CA ALA A 61 19.26 2.79 6.41
C ALA A 61 18.77 2.08 7.68
N SER A 62 17.90 2.73 8.45
CA SER A 62 17.31 2.15 9.66
C SER A 62 16.06 1.33 9.40
N GLY A 63 15.59 1.30 8.15
CA GLY A 63 14.34 0.63 7.80
C GLY A 63 13.10 1.50 7.99
N THR A 64 13.28 2.77 8.32
CA THR A 64 12.16 3.69 8.52
C THR A 64 11.60 4.13 7.17
N LEU A 65 10.28 4.18 7.07
CA LEU A 65 9.60 4.64 5.86
C LEU A 65 9.83 6.14 5.67
N VAL A 66 10.39 6.50 4.51
CA VAL A 66 10.65 7.90 4.18
C VAL A 66 9.86 8.39 2.98
N GLY A 67 9.31 7.47 2.20
CA GLY A 67 8.55 7.87 1.02
C GLY A 67 7.89 6.69 0.34
N VAL A 68 7.21 6.99 -0.76
CA VAL A 68 6.55 6.00 -1.59
C VAL A 68 6.72 6.41 -3.06
N ILE A 69 6.84 5.41 -3.93
CA ILE A 69 6.90 5.62 -5.37
C ILE A 69 5.83 4.76 -6.01
N THR A 70 5.01 5.39 -6.86
CA THR A 70 3.94 4.69 -7.58
C THR A 70 4.25 4.64 -9.07
N ASP A 71 3.51 3.80 -9.80
CA ASP A 71 3.56 3.78 -11.27
C ASP A 71 3.29 5.16 -11.85
N GLY A 72 2.39 5.92 -11.25
CA GLY A 72 2.08 7.28 -11.66
C GLY A 72 3.29 8.21 -11.52
N ASP A 73 4.04 8.05 -10.43
CA ASP A 73 5.25 8.84 -10.21
C ASP A 73 6.30 8.54 -11.29
N LEU A 74 6.46 7.26 -11.63
CA LEU A 74 7.39 6.84 -12.68
C LEU A 74 6.99 7.41 -14.04
N ARG A 75 5.71 7.35 -14.36
CA ARG A 75 5.20 7.91 -15.61
C ARG A 75 5.46 9.39 -15.71
N ARG A 76 5.20 10.14 -14.63
CA ARG A 76 5.45 11.58 -14.60
C ARG A 76 6.94 11.90 -14.75
N LEU A 77 7.80 11.07 -14.17
CA LEU A 77 9.25 11.24 -14.33
C LEU A 77 9.65 11.08 -15.80
N LEU A 78 9.15 10.03 -16.46
CA LEU A 78 9.46 9.73 -17.85
C LEU A 78 8.92 10.81 -18.82
N GLU A 79 7.86 11.51 -18.43
CA GLU A 79 7.36 12.64 -19.21
C GLU A 79 8.30 13.84 -19.15
N LYS A 80 9.09 13.95 -18.08
CA LYS A 80 10.01 15.08 -17.87
C LYS A 80 11.40 14.82 -18.42
N THR A 81 11.87 13.56 -18.38
CA THR A 81 13.22 13.22 -18.80
C THR A 81 13.32 11.77 -19.19
N LEU A 82 14.22 11.48 -20.13
CA LEU A 82 14.60 10.11 -20.47
C LEU A 82 15.91 9.72 -19.80
N GLU A 83 16.58 10.68 -19.16
CA GLU A 83 17.86 10.43 -18.50
C GLU A 83 17.64 10.07 -17.03
N ILE A 84 17.27 8.81 -16.79
CA ILE A 84 16.94 8.32 -15.46
C ILE A 84 18.10 7.60 -14.76
N LYS A 85 19.22 7.44 -15.44
CA LYS A 85 20.33 6.60 -14.99
C LYS A 85 20.88 6.98 -13.61
N ASN A 86 20.97 8.27 -13.34
CA ASN A 86 21.56 8.75 -12.09
C ASN A 86 20.53 9.22 -11.06
N ILE A 87 19.26 8.93 -11.30
CA ILE A 87 18.19 9.30 -10.37
C ILE A 87 17.99 8.18 -9.37
N THR A 88 17.88 8.54 -8.09
CA THR A 88 17.64 7.59 -7.01
C THR A 88 16.20 7.65 -6.53
N ALA A 89 15.79 6.65 -5.77
CA ALA A 89 14.45 6.58 -5.21
C ALA A 89 14.12 7.84 -4.38
N SER A 90 15.07 8.30 -3.55
CA SER A 90 14.83 9.47 -2.70
C SER A 90 14.57 10.75 -3.47
N GLU A 91 15.13 10.86 -4.69
CA GLU A 91 14.95 12.05 -5.50
C GLU A 91 13.57 12.15 -6.14
N MET A 92 12.90 11.03 -6.34
CA MET A 92 11.60 11.02 -7.02
C MET A 92 10.43 10.61 -6.13
N MET A 93 10.68 10.10 -4.94
CA MET A 93 9.62 9.61 -4.05
C MET A 93 8.68 10.74 -3.62
N THR A 94 7.45 10.37 -3.33
CA THR A 94 6.53 11.21 -2.59
C THR A 94 6.87 11.06 -1.11
N LYS A 95 7.19 12.16 -0.46
CA LYS A 95 7.56 12.17 0.97
C LYS A 95 6.32 12.12 1.84
N ASN A 96 6.49 11.62 3.06
CA ASN A 96 5.42 11.55 4.05
C ASN A 96 4.17 10.85 3.51
N PRO A 97 4.31 9.58 3.07
CA PRO A 97 3.19 8.85 2.52
C PRO A 97 2.12 8.62 3.59
N LYS A 98 0.89 8.43 3.15
CA LYS A 98 -0.20 8.08 4.05
C LYS A 98 0.04 6.66 4.58
N THR A 99 -0.07 6.50 5.89
CA THR A 99 0.12 5.22 6.57
C THR A 99 -1.08 4.91 7.43
N ILE A 100 -1.14 3.67 7.91
CA ILE A 100 -2.22 3.22 8.77
C ILE A 100 -1.68 2.15 9.73
N SER A 101 -2.29 2.04 10.90
CA SER A 101 -1.94 0.99 11.86
C SER A 101 -2.71 -0.29 11.53
N LYS A 102 -2.07 -1.44 11.77
CA LYS A 102 -2.69 -2.74 11.53
C LYS A 102 -3.87 -3.03 12.44
N GLU A 103 -4.03 -2.26 13.52
CA GLU A 103 -5.12 -2.46 14.48
C GLU A 103 -6.47 -1.92 13.99
N PHE A 104 -6.47 -1.07 12.97
CA PHE A 104 -7.70 -0.54 12.41
C PHE A 104 -8.43 -1.59 11.57
N LEU A 105 -9.72 -1.36 11.36
CA LEU A 105 -10.53 -2.24 10.52
C LEU A 105 -10.21 -2.01 9.03
N ALA A 106 -10.38 -3.07 8.23
CA ALA A 106 -10.21 -2.99 6.79
C ALA A 106 -11.13 -1.94 6.15
N SER A 107 -12.35 -1.80 6.68
CA SER A 107 -13.29 -0.78 6.19
C SER A 107 -12.76 0.64 6.39
N PHE A 108 -12.01 0.87 7.46
CA PHE A 108 -11.38 2.17 7.68
C PHE A 108 -10.28 2.43 6.66
N ALA A 109 -9.51 1.39 6.29
CA ALA A 109 -8.51 1.52 5.23
C ALA A 109 -9.16 1.95 3.92
N LEU A 110 -10.30 1.35 3.58
CA LEU A 110 -11.04 1.73 2.37
C LEU A 110 -11.47 3.19 2.42
N GLN A 111 -11.98 3.66 3.55
CA GLN A 111 -12.36 5.07 3.71
C GLN A 111 -11.18 6.00 3.51
N GLN A 112 -9.99 5.61 4.01
CA GLN A 112 -8.78 6.42 3.84
C GLN A 112 -8.34 6.46 2.39
N MET A 113 -8.43 5.33 1.68
CA MET A 113 -8.10 5.28 0.26
C MET A 113 -8.99 6.19 -0.56
N GLU A 114 -10.30 6.21 -0.25
CA GLU A 114 -11.25 7.10 -0.91
C GLU A 114 -10.94 8.55 -0.60
N LYS A 115 -10.72 8.86 0.67
CA LYS A 115 -10.47 10.24 1.12
C LYS A 115 -9.25 10.85 0.46
N PHE A 116 -8.18 10.07 0.32
CA PHE A 116 -6.92 10.56 -0.24
C PHE A 116 -6.73 10.19 -1.71
N ASN A 117 -7.72 9.53 -2.31
CA ASN A 117 -7.68 9.12 -3.72
C ASN A 117 -6.44 8.30 -4.03
N ILE A 118 -6.18 7.30 -3.20
CA ILE A 118 -5.05 6.38 -3.34
C ILE A 118 -5.54 4.95 -3.39
N THR A 119 -4.76 4.05 -3.98
CA THR A 119 -5.14 2.65 -4.16
C THR A 119 -4.39 1.69 -3.26
N SER A 120 -3.49 2.20 -2.44
CA SER A 120 -2.76 1.39 -1.47
C SER A 120 -2.43 2.22 -0.24
N LEU A 121 -2.29 1.53 0.90
CA LEU A 121 -1.86 2.14 2.16
C LEU A 121 -0.75 1.28 2.75
N ILE A 122 0.31 1.93 3.18
CA ILE A 122 1.40 1.26 3.86
C ILE A 122 1.03 1.14 5.34
N VAL A 123 1.18 -0.06 5.86
CA VAL A 123 0.94 -0.35 7.28
C VAL A 123 2.28 -0.24 7.99
N THR A 124 2.36 0.66 8.97
CA THR A 124 3.61 0.90 9.70
C THR A 124 3.45 0.55 11.17
N ASP A 125 4.55 0.17 11.78
CA ASP A 125 4.61 -0.07 13.21
C ASP A 125 4.83 1.25 13.99
N GLU A 126 5.03 1.16 15.29
CA GLU A 126 5.20 2.31 16.16
C GLU A 126 6.46 3.15 15.85
N THR A 127 7.45 2.53 15.20
CA THR A 127 8.69 3.20 14.82
C THR A 127 8.68 3.65 13.37
N ASN A 128 7.51 3.66 12.73
CA ASN A 128 7.32 4.05 11.34
C ASN A 128 8.07 3.16 10.35
N LYS A 129 8.16 1.88 10.66
CA LYS A 129 8.73 0.89 9.74
C LYS A 129 7.60 0.14 9.05
N PRO A 130 7.71 -0.11 7.73
CA PRO A 130 6.70 -0.88 7.02
C PRO A 130 6.58 -2.29 7.58
N GLU A 131 5.37 -2.70 7.95
CA GLU A 131 5.10 -4.07 8.37
C GLU A 131 4.04 -4.74 7.51
N GLY A 132 3.44 -3.98 6.60
CA GLY A 132 2.48 -4.51 5.66
C GLY A 132 2.06 -3.48 4.64
N ILE A 133 1.25 -3.92 3.68
CA ILE A 133 0.63 -3.03 2.71
C ILE A 133 -0.76 -3.57 2.39
N ILE A 134 -1.71 -2.66 2.21
CA ILE A 134 -3.06 -3.00 1.78
C ILE A 134 -3.32 -2.36 0.44
N HIS A 135 -3.78 -3.16 -0.51
CA HIS A 135 -4.17 -2.70 -1.83
C HIS A 135 -5.69 -2.70 -1.96
N LEU A 136 -6.23 -1.73 -2.70
CA LEU A 136 -7.66 -1.62 -2.93
C LEU A 136 -8.27 -2.93 -3.45
N HIS A 137 -7.56 -3.63 -4.32
CA HIS A 137 -8.04 -4.90 -4.88
C HIS A 137 -8.30 -5.95 -3.79
N ASP A 138 -7.50 -5.96 -2.73
CA ASP A 138 -7.68 -6.91 -1.63
C ASP A 138 -8.99 -6.63 -0.89
N LEU A 139 -9.33 -5.34 -0.75
CA LEU A 139 -10.57 -4.94 -0.09
C LEU A 139 -11.79 -5.26 -0.96
N VAL A 140 -11.66 -5.04 -2.27
CA VAL A 140 -12.74 -5.36 -3.21
C VAL A 140 -13.01 -6.86 -3.23
N LYS A 141 -11.97 -7.69 -3.19
CA LYS A 141 -12.13 -9.15 -3.14
C LYS A 141 -12.87 -9.62 -1.90
N LEU A 142 -12.78 -8.87 -0.82
CA LEU A 142 -13.52 -9.17 0.41
C LEU A 142 -14.97 -8.70 0.34
N GLY A 143 -15.39 -8.07 -0.75
CA GLY A 143 -16.71 -7.55 -0.89
C GLY A 143 -16.92 -6.18 -0.27
N LEU A 144 -15.85 -5.51 0.15
CA LEU A 144 -15.92 -4.14 0.63
C LEU A 144 -15.93 -3.21 -0.58
N GLN A 145 -16.82 -2.22 -0.56
CA GLN A 145 -16.98 -1.33 -1.70
C GLN A 145 -16.88 0.12 -1.29
N SER A 146 -16.30 0.91 -2.16
CA SER A 146 -16.35 2.35 -2.02
C SER A 146 -17.73 2.85 -2.45
N ARG A 147 -18.12 3.94 -1.90
CA ARG A 147 -19.39 4.58 -2.25
C ARG A 147 -19.23 5.52 -3.42
#